data_a176ab9b2cbb6c984135464cba6b763f
#
_entry.id   a176ab9b2cbb6c984135464cba6b763f
#
_cell.length_a   1.000
_cell.length_b   1.000
_cell.length_c   1.000
_cell.angle_alpha   90.00
_cell.angle_beta   90.00
_cell.angle_gamma   90.00
#
_symmetry.space_group_name_H-M   'P 1'
#
loop_
_entity.id
_entity.type
_entity.pdbx_description
1 polymer ?
#
loop_
_entity_poly.entity_id
_entity_poly.type
_entity_poly.pdbx_seq_one_letter_code
_entity_poly.pdbx_strand_id
1 'polypeptide(L)'
;NSYPHEISGGQKQRVMIAMAIACKPRLLIADEPTTALDITIQKTILELLKKLQVSYGMSILFITHDLSIVADIADKVIIMYKGQIVEEGPTYEIFNNPVHLYTKGLLACRPPLNKRYLLLPTVSDYINNDETKLFDSLQEIKASERVANHKLLYSNEPILKVENLQTQFKLKSSSLVKIKKSYFKAIDNISFEIYPGETLGLVG
;
A
#
# COMPACT_ATOMS: atom_id res chain seq x y z
N ASN A 1 -28.14 8.84 -10.47
CA ASN A 1 -28.19 9.16 -9.04
C ASN A 1 -27.83 7.88 -8.28
N SER A 2 -26.74 7.94 -7.49
CA SER A 2 -26.28 6.84 -6.63
C SER A 2 -26.12 7.35 -5.20
N TYR A 3 -26.46 6.53 -4.23
CA TYR A 3 -26.24 6.85 -2.81
C TYR A 3 -24.78 6.54 -2.42
N PRO A 4 -24.23 7.18 -1.36
CA PRO A 4 -22.85 6.96 -0.93
C PRO A 4 -22.48 5.50 -0.66
N HIS A 5 -23.43 4.65 -0.26
CA HIS A 5 -23.22 3.22 -0.02
C HIS A 5 -23.21 2.37 -1.30
N GLU A 6 -23.59 2.95 -2.45
CA GLU A 6 -23.63 2.26 -3.74
C GLU A 6 -22.38 2.49 -4.59
N ILE A 7 -21.49 3.39 -4.17
CA ILE A 7 -20.27 3.76 -4.90
C ILE A 7 -19.03 3.17 -4.26
N SER A 8 -18.02 2.85 -5.08
CA SER A 8 -16.74 2.30 -4.62
C SER A 8 -15.93 3.29 -3.79
N GLY A 9 -14.94 2.81 -3.02
CA GLY A 9 -14.04 3.66 -2.24
C GLY A 9 -13.36 4.74 -3.08
N GLY A 10 -12.81 4.37 -4.24
CA GLY A 10 -12.18 5.33 -5.14
C GLY A 10 -13.17 6.35 -5.76
N GLN A 11 -14.43 5.97 -5.97
CA GLN A 11 -15.47 6.93 -6.40
C GLN A 11 -15.81 7.91 -5.28
N LYS A 12 -15.95 7.43 -4.03
CA LYS A 12 -16.13 8.29 -2.85
C LYS A 12 -14.99 9.30 -2.74
N GLN A 13 -13.76 8.83 -2.87
CA GLN A 13 -12.58 9.69 -2.77
C GLN A 13 -12.57 10.79 -3.84
N ARG A 14 -12.91 10.45 -5.09
CA ARG A 14 -13.04 11.45 -6.17
C ARG A 14 -14.12 12.49 -5.89
N VAL A 15 -15.24 12.08 -5.30
CA VAL A 15 -16.30 13.02 -4.88
C VAL A 15 -15.80 13.95 -3.77
N MET A 16 -15.11 13.43 -2.77
CA MET A 16 -14.52 14.23 -1.69
C MET A 16 -13.50 15.23 -2.22
N ILE A 17 -12.62 14.82 -3.14
CA ILE A 17 -11.67 15.71 -3.81
C ILE A 17 -12.42 16.80 -4.59
N ALA A 18 -13.45 16.44 -5.38
CA ALA A 18 -14.25 17.40 -6.13
C ALA A 18 -14.94 18.44 -5.21
N MET A 19 -15.46 18.01 -4.06
CA MET A 19 -16.01 18.90 -3.05
C MET A 19 -14.96 19.86 -2.48
N ALA A 20 -13.77 19.34 -2.14
CA ALA A 20 -12.70 20.13 -1.56
C ALA A 20 -12.15 21.20 -2.52
N ILE A 21 -12.10 20.92 -3.83
CA ILE A 21 -11.61 21.87 -4.85
C ILE A 21 -12.69 22.80 -5.42
N ALA A 22 -13.96 22.57 -5.11
CA ALA A 22 -15.07 23.36 -5.67
C ALA A 22 -14.92 24.87 -5.42
N CYS A 23 -14.33 25.26 -4.28
CA CYS A 23 -14.07 26.65 -3.92
C CYS A 23 -12.72 27.19 -4.43
N LYS A 24 -12.02 26.46 -5.29
CA LYS A 24 -10.68 26.82 -5.84
C LYS A 24 -9.70 27.24 -4.74
N PRO A 25 -9.38 26.37 -3.76
CA PRO A 25 -8.50 26.69 -2.66
C PRO A 25 -7.08 26.92 -3.14
N ARG A 26 -6.32 27.76 -2.43
CA ARG A 26 -4.87 27.92 -2.64
C ARG A 26 -4.05 26.81 -1.97
N LEU A 27 -4.62 26.15 -0.96
CA LEU A 27 -4.03 25.05 -0.22
C LEU A 27 -5.08 23.94 -0.05
N LEU A 28 -4.71 22.72 -0.46
CA LEU A 28 -5.48 21.50 -0.19
C LEU A 28 -4.76 20.71 0.91
N ILE A 29 -5.49 20.36 1.97
CA ILE A 29 -5.01 19.43 3.00
C ILE A 29 -5.61 18.06 2.70
N ALA A 30 -4.77 17.09 2.42
CA ALA A 30 -5.11 15.72 2.10
C ALA A 30 -4.59 14.79 3.21
N ASP A 31 -5.48 14.43 4.12
CA ASP A 31 -5.17 13.55 5.25
C ASP A 31 -5.55 12.11 4.88
N GLU A 32 -4.54 11.25 4.76
CA GLU A 32 -4.64 9.83 4.37
C GLU A 32 -5.56 9.60 3.14
N PRO A 33 -5.37 10.35 2.02
CA PRO A 33 -6.35 10.36 0.93
C PRO A 33 -6.40 9.07 0.12
N THR A 34 -5.51 8.13 0.37
CA THR A 34 -5.41 6.84 -0.34
C THR A 34 -5.59 5.63 0.56
N THR A 35 -5.89 5.84 1.84
CA THR A 35 -6.12 4.75 2.80
C THR A 35 -7.31 3.89 2.39
N ALA A 36 -7.16 2.57 2.51
CA ALA A 36 -8.15 1.55 2.13
C ALA A 36 -8.51 1.52 0.63
N LEU A 37 -7.64 2.04 -0.24
CA LEU A 37 -7.74 1.90 -1.69
C LEU A 37 -6.73 0.85 -2.19
N ASP A 38 -7.11 0.13 -3.25
CA ASP A 38 -6.16 -0.71 -3.96
C ASP A 38 -5.08 0.13 -4.67
N ILE A 39 -3.92 -0.47 -4.95
CA ILE A 39 -2.74 0.21 -5.51
C ILE A 39 -3.07 0.92 -6.83
N THR A 40 -3.93 0.34 -7.66
CA THR A 40 -4.31 0.92 -8.97
C THR A 40 -5.14 2.18 -8.81
N ILE A 41 -6.13 2.15 -7.91
CA ILE A 41 -6.97 3.30 -7.58
C ILE A 41 -6.16 4.37 -6.87
N GLN A 42 -5.27 3.97 -5.93
CA GLN A 42 -4.34 4.88 -5.25
C GLN A 42 -3.52 5.68 -6.26
N LYS A 43 -2.86 5.02 -7.21
CA LYS A 43 -2.09 5.69 -8.28
C LYS A 43 -2.95 6.67 -9.08
N THR A 44 -4.18 6.28 -9.43
CA THR A 44 -5.10 7.15 -10.17
C THR A 44 -5.48 8.41 -9.37
N ILE A 45 -5.66 8.30 -8.04
CA ILE A 45 -5.94 9.44 -7.15
C ILE A 45 -4.73 10.37 -7.05
N LEU A 46 -3.53 9.83 -6.92
CA LEU A 46 -2.29 10.63 -6.87
C LEU A 46 -2.07 11.40 -8.17
N GLU A 47 -2.26 10.76 -9.32
CA GLU A 47 -2.18 11.42 -10.63
C GLU A 47 -3.23 12.52 -10.77
N LEU A 48 -4.45 12.28 -10.28
CA LEU A 48 -5.52 13.29 -10.25
C LEU A 48 -5.10 14.51 -9.41
N LEU A 49 -4.62 14.30 -8.18
CA LEU A 49 -4.17 15.37 -7.30
C LEU A 49 -3.05 16.19 -7.93
N LYS A 50 -2.08 15.55 -8.57
CA LYS A 50 -0.97 16.21 -9.28
C LYS A 50 -1.45 17.05 -10.45
N LYS A 51 -2.40 16.54 -11.24
CA LYS A 51 -3.05 17.30 -12.35
C LYS A 51 -3.80 18.52 -11.81
N LEU A 52 -4.54 18.37 -10.72
CA LEU A 52 -5.29 19.47 -10.10
C LEU A 52 -4.35 20.52 -9.51
N GLN A 53 -3.25 20.11 -8.86
CA GLN A 53 -2.22 21.01 -8.36
C GLN A 53 -1.69 21.93 -9.47
N VAL A 54 -1.30 21.35 -10.59
CA VAL A 54 -0.80 22.11 -11.74
C VAL A 54 -1.88 23.01 -12.34
N SER A 55 -3.10 22.48 -12.56
CA SER A 55 -4.18 23.21 -13.24
C SER A 55 -4.71 24.38 -12.44
N TYR A 56 -4.73 24.28 -11.11
CA TYR A 56 -5.24 25.35 -10.22
C TYR A 56 -4.13 26.16 -9.56
N GLY A 57 -2.85 25.81 -9.73
CA GLY A 57 -1.73 26.47 -9.05
C GLY A 57 -1.82 26.39 -7.53
N MET A 58 -2.42 25.32 -6.99
CA MET A 58 -2.61 25.14 -5.55
C MET A 58 -1.45 24.36 -4.94
N SER A 59 -1.20 24.60 -3.65
CA SER A 59 -0.29 23.78 -2.84
C SER A 59 -1.06 22.62 -2.22
N ILE A 60 -0.36 21.51 -1.96
CA ILE A 60 -0.95 20.35 -1.28
C ILE A 60 -0.13 20.05 -0.03
N LEU A 61 -0.80 20.00 1.13
CA LEU A 61 -0.26 19.37 2.33
C LEU A 61 -0.77 17.92 2.37
N PHE A 62 0.13 16.98 2.09
CA PHE A 62 -0.20 15.57 2.01
C PHE A 62 0.26 14.86 3.30
N ILE A 63 -0.68 14.29 4.04
CA ILE A 63 -0.42 13.56 5.30
C ILE A 63 -0.62 12.08 5.01
N THR A 64 0.39 11.27 5.29
CA THR A 64 0.36 9.82 5.13
C THR A 64 1.45 9.13 5.94
N HIS A 65 1.24 7.85 6.23
CA HIS A 65 2.25 6.96 6.79
C HIS A 65 3.00 6.16 5.70
N ASP A 66 2.58 6.26 4.43
CA ASP A 66 3.24 5.54 3.33
C ASP A 66 4.35 6.39 2.68
N LEU A 67 5.58 6.05 3.05
CA LEU A 67 6.77 6.72 2.52
C LEU A 67 6.95 6.53 1.00
N SER A 68 6.37 5.48 0.38
CA SER A 68 6.46 5.31 -1.07
C SER A 68 5.68 6.39 -1.80
N ILE A 69 4.51 6.73 -1.29
CA ILE A 69 3.70 7.83 -1.84
C ILE A 69 4.44 9.15 -1.71
N VAL A 70 5.02 9.40 -0.52
CA VAL A 70 5.78 10.64 -0.27
C VAL A 70 6.94 10.78 -1.25
N ALA A 71 7.69 9.69 -1.49
CA ALA A 71 8.81 9.68 -2.44
C ALA A 71 8.38 10.06 -3.88
N ASP A 72 7.16 9.67 -4.27
CA ASP A 72 6.65 9.88 -5.64
C ASP A 72 6.08 11.28 -5.88
N ILE A 73 5.54 11.94 -4.84
CA ILE A 73 4.74 13.15 -5.05
C ILE A 73 5.24 14.40 -4.33
N ALA A 74 6.00 14.25 -3.23
CA ALA A 74 6.36 15.37 -2.37
C ALA A 74 7.67 16.05 -2.81
N ASP A 75 7.68 17.37 -2.82
CA ASP A 75 8.91 18.17 -3.02
C ASP A 75 9.72 18.25 -1.72
N LYS A 76 9.02 18.41 -0.59
CA LYS A 76 9.58 18.53 0.76
C LYS A 76 8.85 17.58 1.71
N VAL A 77 9.60 17.00 2.63
CA VAL A 77 9.09 16.07 3.66
C VAL A 77 9.32 16.63 5.05
N ILE A 78 8.33 16.43 5.90
CA ILE A 78 8.41 16.69 7.34
C ILE A 78 8.13 15.35 8.04
N ILE A 79 9.09 14.87 8.83
CA ILE A 79 8.96 13.67 9.64
C ILE A 79 8.55 14.04 11.05
N MET A 80 7.43 13.48 11.51
CA MET A 80 6.93 13.71 12.86
C MET A 80 7.06 12.45 13.71
N TYR A 81 7.48 12.60 14.96
CA TYR A 81 7.54 11.52 15.94
C TYR A 81 7.13 12.06 17.32
N LYS A 82 6.20 11.38 17.98
CA LYS A 82 5.67 11.76 19.30
C LYS A 82 5.21 13.24 19.38
N GLY A 83 4.57 13.72 18.32
CA GLY A 83 4.03 15.08 18.25
C GLY A 83 5.06 16.17 17.93
N GLN A 84 6.31 15.81 17.65
CA GLN A 84 7.39 16.74 17.33
C GLN A 84 7.90 16.53 15.91
N ILE A 85 8.33 17.59 15.26
CA ILE A 85 9.09 17.51 14.01
C ILE A 85 10.51 17.07 14.37
N VAL A 86 10.93 15.91 13.86
CA VAL A 86 12.26 15.34 14.14
C VAL A 86 13.22 15.51 12.97
N GLU A 87 12.68 15.65 11.76
CA GLU A 87 13.48 15.90 10.56
C GLU A 87 12.63 16.55 9.48
N GLU A 88 13.21 17.49 8.70
CA GLU A 88 12.56 18.10 7.55
C GLU A 88 13.58 18.45 6.47
N GLY A 89 13.17 18.37 5.21
CA GLY A 89 14.04 18.72 4.09
C GLY A 89 13.45 18.34 2.74
N PRO A 90 14.19 18.58 1.65
CA PRO A 90 13.86 18.08 0.34
C PRO A 90 13.70 16.56 0.35
N THR A 91 12.73 16.04 -0.40
CA THR A 91 12.44 14.60 -0.42
C THR A 91 13.68 13.77 -0.71
N TYR A 92 14.48 14.17 -1.70
CA TYR A 92 15.70 13.45 -2.06
C TYR A 92 16.68 13.33 -0.87
N GLU A 93 16.87 14.39 -0.08
CA GLU A 93 17.79 14.38 1.07
C GLU A 93 17.29 13.47 2.18
N ILE A 94 16.01 13.58 2.54
CA ILE A 94 15.40 12.75 3.59
C ILE A 94 15.50 11.25 3.25
N PHE A 95 15.32 10.88 1.97
CA PHE A 95 15.34 9.46 1.57
C PHE A 95 16.75 8.89 1.39
N ASN A 96 17.71 9.71 0.97
CA ASN A 96 19.08 9.21 0.70
C ASN A 96 20.06 9.47 1.84
N ASN A 97 19.89 10.54 2.60
CA ASN A 97 20.80 10.96 3.67
C ASN A 97 20.05 11.29 4.98
N PRO A 98 19.21 10.40 5.51
CA PRO A 98 18.46 10.65 6.75
C PRO A 98 19.44 10.84 7.91
N VAL A 99 19.18 11.84 8.75
CA VAL A 99 20.02 12.17 9.92
C VAL A 99 19.41 11.57 11.18
N HIS A 100 18.12 11.79 11.41
CA HIS A 100 17.47 11.38 12.64
C HIS A 100 17.25 9.85 12.70
N LEU A 101 17.50 9.24 13.87
CA LEU A 101 17.41 7.78 14.05
C LEU A 101 16.01 7.23 13.73
N TYR A 102 14.97 7.97 14.05
CA TYR A 102 13.59 7.57 13.71
C TYR A 102 13.38 7.52 12.20
N THR A 103 13.88 8.49 11.44
CA THR A 103 13.80 8.50 9.97
C THR A 103 14.57 7.32 9.36
N LYS A 104 15.79 7.08 9.86
CA LYS A 104 16.58 5.90 9.47
C LYS A 104 15.82 4.60 9.70
N GLY A 105 15.22 4.46 10.87
CA GLY A 105 14.40 3.30 11.21
C GLY A 105 13.20 3.13 10.29
N LEU A 106 12.43 4.20 10.03
CA LEU A 106 11.28 4.18 9.11
C LEU A 106 11.66 3.71 7.70
N LEU A 107 12.78 4.19 7.18
CA LEU A 107 13.26 3.82 5.84
C LEU A 107 13.80 2.39 5.80
N ALA A 108 14.52 1.96 6.84
CA ALA A 108 15.14 0.64 6.92
C ALA A 108 14.16 -0.49 7.22
N CYS A 109 13.04 -0.22 7.91
CA CYS A 109 12.00 -1.20 8.19
C CYS A 109 11.23 -1.66 6.92
N ARG A 110 11.50 -1.09 5.76
CA ARG A 110 10.90 -1.52 4.49
C ARG A 110 11.64 -2.73 3.94
N PRO A 111 10.95 -3.87 3.71
CA PRO A 111 11.60 -5.05 3.14
C PRO A 111 12.08 -4.73 1.71
N PRO A 112 13.36 -4.96 1.39
CA PRO A 112 13.84 -4.81 0.03
C PRO A 112 13.25 -5.90 -0.86
N LEU A 113 12.88 -5.57 -2.10
CA LEU A 113 12.25 -6.51 -3.04
C LEU A 113 13.18 -7.66 -3.47
N ASN A 114 14.48 -7.42 -3.44
CA ASN A 114 15.51 -8.35 -3.97
C ASN A 114 16.20 -9.20 -2.90
N LYS A 115 15.92 -8.96 -1.61
CA LYS A 115 16.52 -9.66 -0.48
C LYS A 115 15.46 -10.12 0.49
N ARG A 116 15.72 -11.23 1.17
CA ARG A 116 14.90 -11.71 2.28
C ARG A 116 15.76 -11.82 3.52
N TYR A 117 15.48 -10.98 4.49
CA TYR A 117 16.15 -11.04 5.78
C TYR A 117 15.48 -12.04 6.72
N LEU A 118 16.26 -12.59 7.65
CA LEU A 118 15.77 -13.48 8.69
C LEU A 118 14.74 -12.75 9.59
N LEU A 119 15.07 -11.52 9.94
CA LEU A 119 14.22 -10.62 10.69
C LEU A 119 14.32 -9.24 10.04
N LEU A 120 13.24 -8.46 10.06
CA LEU A 120 13.30 -7.05 9.68
C LEU A 120 13.60 -6.21 10.92
N PRO A 121 14.48 -5.21 10.82
CA PRO A 121 14.73 -4.29 11.92
C PRO A 121 13.44 -3.53 12.25
N THR A 122 13.29 -3.17 13.51
CA THR A 122 12.20 -2.30 13.96
C THR A 122 12.70 -0.86 14.14
N VAL A 123 11.78 0.10 14.10
CA VAL A 123 12.12 1.51 14.38
C VAL A 123 12.73 1.67 15.78
N SER A 124 12.29 0.85 16.75
CA SER A 124 12.82 0.84 18.11
C SER A 124 14.30 0.43 18.17
N ASP A 125 14.73 -0.49 17.31
CA ASP A 125 16.12 -0.93 17.26
C ASP A 125 17.06 0.20 16.83
N TYR A 126 16.58 1.04 15.89
CA TYR A 126 17.29 2.26 15.47
C TYR A 126 17.30 3.34 16.56
N ILE A 127 16.16 3.59 17.21
CA ILE A 127 16.06 4.63 18.25
C ILE A 127 16.93 4.27 19.46
N ASN A 128 16.94 2.99 19.84
CA ASN A 128 17.73 2.50 20.98
C ASN A 128 19.19 2.26 20.62
N ASN A 129 19.57 2.43 19.36
CA ASN A 129 20.92 2.20 18.82
C ASN A 129 21.48 0.81 19.19
N ASP A 130 20.61 -0.22 19.10
CA ASP A 130 20.94 -1.61 19.41
C ASP A 130 21.65 -2.24 18.21
N GLU A 131 22.97 -2.01 18.12
CA GLU A 131 23.79 -2.50 17.01
C GLU A 131 23.73 -4.02 16.84
N THR A 132 23.61 -4.77 17.93
CA THR A 132 23.54 -6.25 17.90
C THR A 132 22.25 -6.69 17.21
N LYS A 133 21.11 -6.15 17.61
CA LYS A 133 19.82 -6.47 16.97
C LYS A 133 19.76 -6.01 15.53
N LEU A 134 20.31 -4.84 15.21
CA LEU A 134 20.40 -4.35 13.83
C LEU A 134 21.22 -5.30 12.96
N PHE A 135 22.36 -5.78 13.47
CA PHE A 135 23.21 -6.74 12.74
C PHE A 135 22.48 -8.07 12.51
N ASP A 136 21.85 -8.63 13.55
CA ASP A 136 21.12 -9.90 13.46
C ASP A 136 19.89 -9.80 12.52
N SER A 137 19.18 -8.68 12.53
CA SER A 137 18.02 -8.47 11.67
C SER A 137 18.37 -8.38 10.17
N LEU A 138 19.57 -7.91 9.84
CA LEU A 138 20.04 -7.76 8.45
C LEU A 138 20.68 -9.03 7.85
N GLN A 139 20.67 -10.18 8.59
CA GLN A 139 21.14 -11.45 8.04
C GLN A 139 20.22 -11.93 6.91
N GLU A 140 20.79 -12.11 5.72
CA GLU A 140 20.08 -12.55 4.54
C GLU A 140 19.90 -14.08 4.53
N ILE A 141 18.69 -14.56 4.31
CA ILE A 141 18.41 -15.97 4.07
C ILE A 141 18.94 -16.36 2.69
N LYS A 142 19.91 -17.26 2.64
CA LYS A 142 20.53 -17.71 1.39
C LYS A 142 19.51 -18.38 0.46
N ALA A 143 19.66 -18.19 -0.85
CA ALA A 143 18.79 -18.80 -1.84
C ALA A 143 18.75 -20.32 -1.74
N SER A 144 19.89 -20.97 -1.44
CA SER A 144 20.00 -22.43 -1.24
C SER A 144 19.17 -22.92 -0.05
N GLU A 145 19.17 -22.18 1.05
CA GLU A 145 18.38 -22.48 2.24
C GLU A 145 16.88 -22.35 1.96
N ARG A 146 16.48 -21.29 1.25
CA ARG A 146 15.08 -21.10 0.82
C ARG A 146 14.60 -22.26 -0.05
N VAL A 147 15.42 -22.70 -1.01
CA VAL A 147 15.08 -23.85 -1.87
C VAL A 147 14.95 -25.14 -1.05
N ALA A 148 15.83 -25.36 -0.08
CA ALA A 148 15.74 -26.53 0.80
C ALA A 148 14.47 -26.51 1.65
N ASN A 149 14.14 -25.36 2.25
CA ASN A 149 12.92 -25.18 3.04
C ASN A 149 11.65 -25.37 2.21
N HIS A 150 11.62 -24.85 0.96
CA HIS A 150 10.48 -25.07 0.04
C HIS A 150 10.33 -26.56 -0.31
N LYS A 151 11.44 -27.30 -0.59
CA LYS A 151 11.36 -28.74 -0.85
C LYS A 151 10.77 -29.51 0.33
N LEU A 152 11.17 -29.17 1.54
CA LEU A 152 10.63 -29.80 2.75
C LEU A 152 9.15 -29.46 2.94
N LEU A 153 8.76 -28.20 2.75
CA LEU A 153 7.39 -27.73 2.89
C LEU A 153 6.46 -28.45 1.92
N TYR A 154 6.81 -28.49 0.63
CA TYR A 154 6.00 -29.11 -0.42
C TYR A 154 6.14 -30.65 -0.50
N SER A 155 6.89 -31.29 0.40
CA SER A 155 6.88 -32.75 0.57
C SER A 155 5.73 -33.27 1.42
N ASN A 156 5.03 -32.37 2.10
CA ASN A 156 3.85 -32.70 2.89
C ASN A 156 2.56 -32.66 2.04
N GLU A 157 1.48 -33.20 2.60
CA GLU A 157 0.15 -33.02 1.99
C GLU A 157 -0.38 -31.59 2.29
N PRO A 158 -1.07 -30.96 1.32
CA PRO A 158 -1.66 -29.64 1.55
C PRO A 158 -2.79 -29.71 2.60
N ILE A 159 -2.85 -28.70 3.49
CA ILE A 159 -3.95 -28.55 4.46
C ILE A 159 -5.19 -27.92 3.84
N LEU A 160 -5.02 -27.22 2.73
CA LEU A 160 -6.11 -26.65 1.94
C LEU A 160 -5.82 -26.84 0.46
N LYS A 161 -6.78 -27.41 -0.25
CA LYS A 161 -6.78 -27.51 -1.70
C LYS A 161 -8.02 -26.84 -2.26
N VAL A 162 -7.82 -25.85 -3.11
CA VAL A 162 -8.89 -25.12 -3.81
C VAL A 162 -8.77 -25.46 -5.29
N GLU A 163 -9.88 -25.93 -5.89
CA GLU A 163 -9.90 -26.31 -7.29
C GLU A 163 -11.04 -25.62 -8.03
N ASN A 164 -10.72 -24.95 -9.13
CA ASN A 164 -11.66 -24.31 -10.05
C ASN A 164 -12.66 -23.37 -9.35
N LEU A 165 -12.20 -22.62 -8.35
CA LEU A 165 -13.04 -21.69 -7.59
C LEU A 165 -13.59 -20.61 -8.51
N GLN A 166 -14.90 -20.42 -8.48
CA GLN A 166 -15.60 -19.36 -9.19
C GLN A 166 -16.53 -18.61 -8.24
N THR A 167 -16.53 -17.28 -8.33
CA THR A 167 -17.46 -16.43 -7.60
C THR A 167 -18.11 -15.44 -8.55
N GLN A 168 -19.44 -15.42 -8.56
CA GLN A 168 -20.23 -14.59 -9.46
C GLN A 168 -21.22 -13.74 -8.68
N PHE A 169 -21.35 -12.46 -9.05
CA PHE A 169 -22.35 -11.55 -8.51
C PHE A 169 -23.37 -11.20 -9.59
N LYS A 170 -24.65 -11.24 -9.20
CA LYS A 170 -25.75 -10.82 -10.08
C LYS A 170 -25.72 -9.30 -10.25
N LEU A 171 -25.60 -8.83 -11.49
CA LEU A 171 -25.72 -7.41 -11.79
C LEU A 171 -27.19 -6.97 -11.71
N LYS A 172 -27.45 -5.84 -11.06
CA LYS A 172 -28.79 -5.19 -11.08
C LYS A 172 -29.02 -4.68 -12.50
N SER A 173 -30.03 -5.21 -13.20
CA SER A 173 -30.46 -4.65 -14.48
C SER A 173 -31.26 -3.36 -14.23
N SER A 174 -30.88 -2.26 -14.83
CA SER A 174 -31.62 -1.00 -14.82
C SER A 174 -32.70 -0.92 -15.89
N SER A 175 -32.92 -1.98 -16.68
CA SER A 175 -33.87 -2.00 -17.78
C SER A 175 -35.18 -2.66 -17.39
N LEU A 176 -36.30 -2.02 -17.70
CA LEU A 176 -37.66 -2.53 -17.57
C LEU A 176 -38.01 -3.69 -18.54
N VAL A 177 -37.10 -4.01 -19.45
CA VAL A 177 -37.26 -5.12 -20.42
C VAL A 177 -36.50 -6.33 -19.87
N LYS A 178 -37.16 -7.49 -19.78
CA LYS A 178 -36.63 -8.79 -19.39
C LYS A 178 -35.49 -9.24 -20.34
N ILE A 179 -34.26 -8.78 -20.12
CA ILE A 179 -33.09 -9.22 -20.85
C ILE A 179 -32.17 -9.95 -19.87
N LYS A 180 -31.60 -11.06 -20.33
CA LYS A 180 -30.69 -12.01 -19.69
C LYS A 180 -30.05 -11.52 -18.38
N LYS A 181 -30.20 -12.32 -17.32
CA LYS A 181 -29.50 -12.14 -16.06
C LYS A 181 -28.00 -12.01 -16.36
N SER A 182 -27.44 -10.84 -16.16
CA SER A 182 -26.02 -10.59 -16.32
C SER A 182 -25.31 -10.84 -14.97
N TYR A 183 -24.22 -11.58 -15.01
CA TYR A 183 -23.39 -11.90 -13.85
C TYR A 183 -22.00 -11.31 -14.06
N PHE A 184 -21.47 -10.71 -13.01
CA PHE A 184 -20.08 -10.31 -12.94
C PHE A 184 -19.29 -11.44 -12.26
N LYS A 185 -18.32 -12.02 -12.96
CA LYS A 185 -17.41 -12.98 -12.39
C LYS A 185 -16.32 -12.24 -11.64
N ALA A 186 -16.35 -12.28 -10.33
CA ALA A 186 -15.31 -11.69 -9.49
C ALA A 186 -14.09 -12.60 -9.38
N ILE A 187 -14.34 -13.93 -9.36
CA ILE A 187 -13.30 -14.95 -9.38
C ILE A 187 -13.68 -15.91 -10.50
N ASP A 188 -12.74 -16.25 -11.37
CA ASP A 188 -12.97 -17.14 -12.50
C ASP A 188 -11.89 -18.22 -12.60
N ASN A 189 -12.25 -19.41 -12.11
CA ASN A 189 -11.48 -20.64 -12.28
C ASN A 189 -10.05 -20.57 -11.69
N ILE A 190 -9.92 -20.21 -10.41
CA ILE A 190 -8.65 -20.23 -9.71
C ILE A 190 -8.47 -21.55 -8.93
N SER A 191 -7.22 -22.03 -8.90
CA SER A 191 -6.83 -23.22 -8.13
C SER A 191 -5.52 -22.94 -7.42
N PHE A 192 -5.41 -23.37 -6.17
CA PHE A 192 -4.17 -23.26 -5.37
C PHE A 192 -4.21 -24.25 -4.21
N GLU A 193 -3.04 -24.46 -3.62
CA GLU A 193 -2.85 -25.30 -2.44
C GLU A 193 -2.12 -24.54 -1.36
N ILE A 194 -2.36 -24.86 -0.09
CA ILE A 194 -1.64 -24.31 1.06
C ILE A 194 -1.14 -25.49 1.89
N TYR A 195 0.14 -25.43 2.25
CA TYR A 195 0.84 -26.49 2.98
C TYR A 195 1.01 -26.13 4.46
N PRO A 196 1.21 -27.11 5.36
CA PRO A 196 1.42 -26.86 6.78
C PRO A 196 2.63 -25.95 7.01
N GLY A 197 2.44 -24.81 7.72
CA GLY A 197 3.49 -23.83 7.98
C GLY A 197 3.79 -22.87 6.84
N GLU A 198 3.06 -22.95 5.72
CA GLU A 198 3.15 -22.00 4.61
C GLU A 198 2.42 -20.69 4.88
N THR A 199 3.00 -19.60 4.40
CA THR A 199 2.29 -18.33 4.24
C THR A 199 2.14 -18.05 2.75
N LEU A 200 0.92 -18.23 2.22
CA LEU A 200 0.60 -17.93 0.82
C LEU A 200 0.10 -16.48 0.71
N GLY A 201 0.76 -15.66 -0.11
CA GLY A 201 0.30 -14.32 -0.45
C GLY A 201 -0.69 -14.38 -1.63
N LEU A 202 -1.91 -13.89 -1.43
CA LEU A 202 -2.90 -13.69 -2.50
C LEU A 202 -2.98 -12.19 -2.82
N VAL A 203 -2.71 -11.84 -4.06
CA VAL A 203 -2.71 -10.44 -4.54
C VAL A 203 -3.52 -10.34 -5.83
N GLY A 204 -4.20 -9.21 -6.05
CA GLY A 204 -5.01 -8.96 -7.23
C GLY A 204 -5.48 -7.52 -7.36
#